data_e55e8a17f31bbbd0562372bf060a25b0
#
_entry.id   e55e8a17f31bbbd0562372bf060a25b0
#
_cell.length_a   1.000
_cell.length_b   1.000
_cell.length_c   1.000
_cell.angle_alpha   90.00
_cell.angle_beta   90.00
_cell.angle_gamma   90.00
#
_symmetry.space_group_name_H-M   'P 1'
#
loop_
_entity.id
_entity.type
_entity.pdbx_description
1 polymer ?
#
loop_
_entity_poly.entity_id
_entity_poly.type
_entity_poly.pdbx_seq_one_letter_code
_entity_poly.pdbx_strand_id
1 'polypeptide(L)'
;MKPFWKKPGKKKMKKHSKPTQKTKPQIPLKSEPWKPPCSPKAPVIPVEPKYERPPKAPTTVQKPHTHEKEFLSTFRQLLSERSRPWDIWKDFIIMSACALSNPVDKTHYEEREKRYLDIIHKYEKQKQILFPELFAHMVMALEEDPEQDFLGKMYMDLNLSYDELKQVFTPYHVCQLMADVGIGDIVSQVEEQGYITINDPCCGAGANLIAAIHTARHKLEKAGLNYQNHLLVTGQEIEEVVALMCYIQLSLLGMAGYGWVCQGRQHHYRADEPF
;
A
#
# COMPACT_ATOMS: atom_id res chain seq x y z
N MET A 1 -68.35 -0.93 43.02
CA MET A 1 -67.88 -0.31 41.75
C MET A 1 -67.41 -1.39 40.79
N LYS A 2 -68.08 -1.59 39.68
CA LYS A 2 -67.82 -2.69 38.73
C LYS A 2 -66.79 -2.21 37.67
N PRO A 3 -65.80 -3.02 37.25
CA PRO A 3 -64.93 -2.64 36.16
C PRO A 3 -65.53 -2.95 34.79
N PHE A 4 -65.42 -2.02 33.94
CA PHE A 4 -65.93 -2.00 32.56
C PHE A 4 -64.94 -2.59 31.61
N TRP A 5 -65.14 -3.87 31.17
CA TRP A 5 -64.38 -4.44 30.05
C TRP A 5 -65.35 -4.77 28.92
N LYS A 6 -65.35 -3.98 27.83
CA LYS A 6 -66.04 -4.31 26.57
C LYS A 6 -65.11 -5.19 25.71
N LYS A 7 -65.59 -6.36 25.33
CA LYS A 7 -64.97 -7.25 24.33
C LYS A 7 -65.00 -6.62 22.95
N PRO A 8 -63.92 -6.60 22.16
CA PRO A 8 -63.97 -6.17 20.77
C PRO A 8 -64.49 -7.29 19.86
N GLY A 9 -65.30 -6.89 18.90
CA GLY A 9 -66.06 -7.74 17.97
C GLY A 9 -65.16 -8.50 16.97
N LYS A 10 -65.63 -9.66 16.57
CA LYS A 10 -65.03 -10.50 15.53
C LYS A 10 -65.07 -9.80 14.18
N LYS A 11 -63.92 -9.33 13.67
CA LYS A 11 -63.76 -8.94 12.27
C LYS A 11 -63.53 -10.18 11.40
N LYS A 12 -64.36 -10.34 10.36
CA LYS A 12 -64.23 -11.38 9.34
C LYS A 12 -62.86 -11.26 8.64
N MET A 13 -62.10 -12.34 8.66
CA MET A 13 -60.85 -12.47 7.87
C MET A 13 -61.22 -12.52 6.37
N LYS A 14 -60.76 -11.52 5.63
CA LYS A 14 -60.69 -11.60 4.16
C LYS A 14 -59.58 -12.56 3.79
N LYS A 15 -59.89 -13.54 2.93
CA LYS A 15 -58.90 -14.46 2.34
C LYS A 15 -57.92 -13.64 1.50
N HIS A 16 -56.65 -13.56 1.93
CA HIS A 16 -55.59 -13.04 1.12
C HIS A 16 -55.19 -14.09 0.09
N SER A 17 -55.28 -13.72 -1.18
CA SER A 17 -54.72 -14.42 -2.32
C SER A 17 -53.21 -14.58 -2.15
N LYS A 18 -52.68 -15.78 -2.48
CA LYS A 18 -51.27 -16.11 -2.47
C LYS A 18 -50.47 -15.12 -3.32
N PRO A 19 -49.32 -14.58 -2.86
CA PRO A 19 -48.48 -13.77 -3.71
C PRO A 19 -47.84 -14.65 -4.78
N THR A 20 -48.03 -14.25 -6.03
CA THR A 20 -47.34 -14.76 -7.21
C THR A 20 -45.83 -14.62 -6.97
N GLN A 21 -45.10 -15.72 -7.02
CA GLN A 21 -43.63 -15.75 -7.02
C GLN A 21 -43.15 -14.94 -8.23
N LYS A 22 -42.61 -13.77 -7.98
CA LYS A 22 -41.78 -13.04 -8.97
C LYS A 22 -40.52 -13.83 -9.15
N THR A 23 -40.36 -14.46 -10.29
CA THR A 23 -39.09 -15.04 -10.76
C THR A 23 -38.03 -13.96 -10.73
N LYS A 24 -36.98 -14.19 -9.94
CA LYS A 24 -35.75 -13.36 -9.98
C LYS A 24 -35.17 -13.40 -11.40
N PRO A 25 -34.78 -12.28 -11.98
CA PRO A 25 -34.09 -12.29 -13.26
C PRO A 25 -32.80 -13.10 -13.08
N GLN A 26 -32.66 -14.18 -13.85
CA GLN A 26 -31.41 -14.90 -14.00
C GLN A 26 -30.44 -13.98 -14.76
N ILE A 27 -29.45 -13.49 -14.09
CA ILE A 27 -28.28 -12.82 -14.72
C ILE A 27 -27.54 -13.94 -15.46
N PRO A 28 -27.38 -13.87 -16.80
CA PRO A 28 -26.58 -14.86 -17.51
C PRO A 28 -25.11 -14.70 -17.07
N LEU A 29 -24.60 -15.69 -16.37
CA LEU A 29 -23.16 -15.88 -16.11
C LEU A 29 -22.49 -16.30 -17.43
N LYS A 30 -22.31 -15.37 -18.35
CA LYS A 30 -21.29 -15.42 -19.37
C LYS A 30 -20.29 -14.34 -19.02
N SER A 31 -19.40 -14.64 -18.07
CA SER A 31 -18.17 -13.89 -17.92
C SER A 31 -17.32 -14.20 -19.16
N GLU A 32 -17.33 -13.34 -20.14
CA GLU A 32 -16.25 -13.31 -21.09
C GLU A 32 -14.95 -13.09 -20.30
N PRO A 33 -13.86 -13.79 -20.62
CA PRO A 33 -12.59 -13.55 -19.98
C PRO A 33 -12.24 -12.06 -20.17
N TRP A 34 -11.95 -11.38 -19.05
CA TRP A 34 -11.54 -9.99 -19.05
C TRP A 34 -10.34 -9.85 -20.01
N LYS A 35 -10.52 -9.04 -21.06
CA LYS A 35 -9.42 -8.62 -21.93
C LYS A 35 -8.97 -7.24 -21.46
N PRO A 36 -7.70 -7.05 -21.12
CA PRO A 36 -7.21 -5.71 -20.82
C PRO A 36 -7.51 -4.79 -22.00
N PRO A 37 -7.87 -3.52 -21.76
CA PRO A 37 -8.02 -2.55 -22.84
C PRO A 37 -6.75 -2.55 -23.68
N CYS A 38 -6.89 -2.64 -25.01
CA CYS A 38 -5.74 -2.55 -25.92
C CYS A 38 -4.96 -1.28 -25.57
N SER A 39 -3.75 -1.46 -25.09
CA SER A 39 -2.85 -0.35 -24.84
C SER A 39 -2.74 0.47 -26.14
N PRO A 40 -3.00 1.78 -26.13
CA PRO A 40 -2.60 2.61 -27.25
C PRO A 40 -1.12 2.36 -27.47
N LYS A 41 -0.71 2.09 -28.71
CA LYS A 41 0.71 1.95 -29.06
C LYS A 41 1.43 3.14 -28.48
N ALA A 42 2.31 2.89 -27.50
CA ALA A 42 3.08 3.92 -26.85
C ALA A 42 3.76 4.77 -27.96
N PRO A 43 3.73 6.08 -27.88
CA PRO A 43 4.49 6.92 -28.79
C PRO A 43 5.94 6.45 -28.73
N VAL A 44 6.56 6.26 -29.87
CA VAL A 44 8.00 5.93 -29.97
C VAL A 44 8.74 7.14 -29.40
N ILE A 45 9.10 7.06 -28.12
CA ILE A 45 9.96 8.05 -27.49
C ILE A 45 11.33 7.88 -28.16
N PRO A 46 11.93 8.96 -28.72
CA PRO A 46 13.30 8.89 -29.23
C PRO A 46 14.18 8.32 -28.11
N VAL A 47 14.99 7.32 -28.44
CA VAL A 47 15.95 6.74 -27.49
C VAL A 47 16.89 7.87 -27.07
N GLU A 48 16.70 8.38 -25.85
CA GLU A 48 17.65 9.30 -25.24
C GLU A 48 19.02 8.62 -25.16
N PRO A 49 20.13 9.37 -25.32
CA PRO A 49 21.46 8.82 -25.24
C PRO A 49 21.62 8.06 -23.93
N LYS A 50 22.17 6.84 -24.02
CA LYS A 50 22.43 5.99 -22.86
C LYS A 50 23.03 6.80 -21.73
N TYR A 51 22.28 6.97 -20.66
CA TYR A 51 22.81 7.56 -19.42
C TYR A 51 23.90 6.61 -18.91
N GLU A 52 25.15 6.95 -19.18
CA GLU A 52 26.27 6.28 -18.54
C GLU A 52 26.28 6.75 -17.07
N ARG A 53 25.95 5.84 -16.19
CA ARG A 53 26.03 6.07 -14.75
C ARG A 53 27.43 6.56 -14.44
N PRO A 54 27.63 7.74 -13.82
CA PRO A 54 28.95 8.18 -13.42
C PRO A 54 29.62 7.08 -12.59
N PRO A 55 30.94 6.89 -12.71
CA PRO A 55 31.65 5.89 -11.92
C PRO A 55 31.31 6.09 -10.46
N LYS A 56 30.89 5.00 -9.78
CA LYS A 56 30.59 5.03 -8.34
C LYS A 56 31.80 5.65 -7.63
N ALA A 57 31.57 6.74 -6.91
CA ALA A 57 32.57 7.28 -6.00
C ALA A 57 33.08 6.14 -5.11
N PRO A 58 34.36 6.13 -4.73
CA PRO A 58 34.92 5.05 -3.94
C PRO A 58 34.08 4.89 -2.68
N THR A 59 33.47 3.72 -2.54
CA THR A 59 32.58 3.39 -1.43
C THR A 59 33.43 3.37 -0.18
N THR A 60 33.44 4.48 0.53
CA THR A 60 33.81 4.45 1.96
C THR A 60 32.80 3.50 2.58
N VAL A 61 33.27 2.36 3.10
CA VAL A 61 32.45 1.36 3.78
C VAL A 61 31.86 2.06 5.02
N GLN A 62 30.79 2.79 4.85
CA GLN A 62 30.00 3.29 5.95
C GLN A 62 29.27 2.09 6.54
N LYS A 63 29.36 1.95 7.86
CA LYS A 63 28.69 0.85 8.57
C LYS A 63 27.21 0.90 8.19
N PRO A 64 26.61 -0.21 7.71
CA PRO A 64 25.18 -0.26 7.46
C PRO A 64 24.46 0.12 8.75
N HIS A 65 23.37 0.86 8.67
CA HIS A 65 22.46 1.30 9.74
C HIS A 65 22.64 2.74 10.27
N THR A 66 23.29 3.64 9.58
CA THR A 66 23.34 5.05 10.03
C THR A 66 21.94 5.66 9.97
N HIS A 67 21.23 5.51 8.84
CA HIS A 67 19.92 6.15 8.62
C HIS A 67 18.79 5.56 9.46
N GLU A 68 18.83 4.28 9.81
CA GLU A 68 17.89 3.70 10.78
C GLU A 68 18.02 4.34 12.17
N LYS A 69 19.26 4.53 12.64
CA LYS A 69 19.52 5.16 13.94
C LYS A 69 19.13 6.63 13.95
N GLU A 70 19.40 7.32 12.86
CA GLU A 70 18.99 8.72 12.68
C GLU A 70 17.48 8.84 12.65
N PHE A 71 16.78 7.98 11.91
CA PHE A 71 15.32 7.90 11.92
C PHE A 71 14.78 7.71 13.34
N LEU A 72 15.26 6.72 14.09
CA LEU A 72 14.83 6.46 15.46
C LEU A 72 15.15 7.64 16.40
N SER A 73 16.30 8.29 16.21
CA SER A 73 16.68 9.47 16.98
C SER A 73 15.76 10.65 16.73
N THR A 74 15.47 10.94 15.44
CA THR A 74 14.54 12.01 15.01
C THR A 74 13.12 11.72 15.47
N PHE A 75 12.67 10.46 15.39
CA PHE A 75 11.35 10.07 15.89
C PHE A 75 11.21 10.33 17.41
N ARG A 76 12.24 9.99 18.19
CA ARG A 76 12.23 10.25 19.64
C ARG A 76 12.15 11.73 20.00
N GLN A 77 12.64 12.64 19.16
CA GLN A 77 12.52 14.08 19.37
C GLN A 77 11.08 14.59 19.20
N LEU A 78 10.25 13.87 18.43
CA LEU A 78 8.81 14.17 18.30
C LEU A 78 8.02 13.80 19.56
N LEU A 79 8.50 12.82 20.32
CA LEU A 79 7.83 12.37 21.54
C LEU A 79 7.78 13.49 22.59
N SER A 80 6.71 13.49 23.36
CA SER A 80 6.52 14.31 24.57
C SER A 80 5.86 13.45 25.64
N GLU A 81 5.85 13.90 26.88
CA GLU A 81 5.22 13.19 28.01
C GLU A 81 3.74 12.82 27.77
N ARG A 82 3.06 13.55 26.90
CA ARG A 82 1.63 13.37 26.59
C ARG A 82 1.38 12.70 25.24
N SER A 83 2.42 12.45 24.43
CA SER A 83 2.27 11.87 23.10
C SER A 83 2.34 10.35 23.16
N ARG A 84 1.41 9.67 22.53
CA ARG A 84 1.55 8.23 22.28
C ARG A 84 2.41 8.03 21.02
N PRO A 85 3.42 7.16 21.05
CA PRO A 85 4.27 6.90 19.88
C PRO A 85 3.46 6.50 18.64
N TRP A 86 2.38 5.74 18.82
CA TRP A 86 1.46 5.36 17.76
C TRP A 86 0.81 6.56 17.04
N ASP A 87 0.39 7.61 17.78
CA ASP A 87 -0.25 8.76 17.16
C ASP A 87 0.72 9.53 16.26
N ILE A 88 1.99 9.66 16.69
CA ILE A 88 3.06 10.30 15.90
C ILE A 88 3.40 9.46 14.67
N TRP A 89 3.49 8.14 14.83
CA TRP A 89 3.71 7.22 13.72
C TRP A 89 2.61 7.32 12.68
N LYS A 90 1.37 7.24 13.13
CA LYS A 90 0.19 7.40 12.26
C LYS A 90 0.23 8.72 11.49
N ASP A 91 0.50 9.83 12.18
CA ASP A 91 0.58 11.16 11.57
C ASP A 91 1.73 11.21 10.54
N PHE A 92 2.90 10.63 10.84
CA PHE A 92 4.03 10.53 9.91
C PHE A 92 3.66 9.73 8.64
N ILE A 93 3.08 8.55 8.80
CA ILE A 93 2.72 7.67 7.68
C ILE A 93 1.67 8.34 6.78
N ILE A 94 0.62 8.93 7.37
CA ILE A 94 -0.42 9.62 6.59
C ILE A 94 0.16 10.80 5.80
N MET A 95 0.98 11.64 6.44
CA MET A 95 1.59 12.77 5.76
C MET A 95 2.55 12.34 4.65
N SER A 96 3.34 11.29 4.86
CA SER A 96 4.22 10.71 3.86
C SER A 96 3.45 10.18 2.65
N ALA A 97 2.35 9.46 2.88
CA ALA A 97 1.49 8.96 1.82
C ALA A 97 0.84 10.10 1.03
N CYS A 98 0.35 11.15 1.70
CA CYS A 98 -0.19 12.34 1.03
C CYS A 98 0.87 13.03 0.16
N ALA A 99 2.09 13.19 0.68
CA ALA A 99 3.20 13.83 -0.04
C ALA A 99 3.60 13.05 -1.30
N LEU A 100 3.57 11.71 -1.27
CA LEU A 100 3.85 10.86 -2.43
C LEU A 100 2.71 10.85 -3.44
N SER A 101 1.45 10.85 -2.97
CA SER A 101 0.29 10.76 -3.85
C SER A 101 -0.04 12.07 -4.55
N ASN A 102 0.14 13.22 -3.88
CA ASN A 102 -0.28 14.53 -4.38
C ASN A 102 0.39 14.97 -5.70
N PRO A 103 1.66 14.65 -5.98
CA PRO A 103 2.27 14.95 -7.27
C PRO A 103 1.65 14.17 -8.44
N VAL A 104 1.27 12.92 -8.21
CA VAL A 104 0.88 11.96 -9.25
C VAL A 104 -0.62 11.86 -9.47
N ASP A 105 -1.42 11.83 -8.41
CA ASP A 105 -2.89 11.79 -8.51
C ASP A 105 -3.49 13.14 -8.11
N LYS A 106 -4.17 13.79 -9.06
CA LYS A 106 -4.83 15.09 -8.83
C LYS A 106 -6.31 14.96 -8.44
N THR A 107 -6.89 13.78 -8.58
CA THR A 107 -8.33 13.55 -8.35
C THR A 107 -8.73 13.85 -6.91
N HIS A 108 -7.90 13.43 -5.96
CA HIS A 108 -8.14 13.63 -4.52
C HIS A 108 -7.14 14.58 -3.86
N TYR A 109 -6.50 15.46 -4.66
CA TYR A 109 -5.46 16.36 -4.17
C TYR A 109 -5.94 17.23 -3.01
N GLU A 110 -7.08 17.91 -3.16
CA GLU A 110 -7.58 18.85 -2.14
C GLU A 110 -7.88 18.16 -0.80
N GLU A 111 -8.45 16.95 -0.85
CA GLU A 111 -8.75 16.17 0.34
C GLU A 111 -7.47 15.72 1.06
N ARG A 112 -6.48 15.21 0.32
CA ARG A 112 -5.20 14.77 0.87
C ARG A 112 -4.37 15.95 1.38
N GLU A 113 -4.33 17.07 0.66
CA GLU A 113 -3.64 18.28 1.09
C GLU A 113 -4.24 18.83 2.38
N LYS A 114 -5.56 18.91 2.45
CA LYS A 114 -6.24 19.30 3.70
C LYS A 114 -5.87 18.35 4.85
N ARG A 115 -5.90 17.03 4.61
CA ARG A 115 -5.53 16.04 5.62
C ARG A 115 -4.09 16.23 6.10
N TYR A 116 -3.16 16.47 5.19
CA TYR A 116 -1.77 16.77 5.51
C TYR A 116 -1.65 18.03 6.39
N LEU A 117 -2.32 19.12 6.00
CA LEU A 117 -2.28 20.39 6.73
C LEU A 117 -2.95 20.28 8.11
N ASP A 118 -4.08 19.59 8.22
CA ASP A 118 -4.77 19.34 9.49
C ASP A 118 -3.88 18.56 10.47
N ILE A 119 -3.02 17.69 9.96
CA ILE A 119 -2.08 16.93 10.79
C ILE A 119 -0.87 17.78 11.18
N ILE A 120 -0.17 18.39 10.22
CA ILE A 120 1.08 19.10 10.51
C ILE A 120 0.87 20.30 11.44
N HIS A 121 -0.29 20.96 11.36
CA HIS A 121 -0.63 22.08 12.22
C HIS A 121 -0.90 21.72 13.69
N LYS A 122 -1.03 20.43 14.04
CA LYS A 122 -1.09 19.98 15.44
C LYS A 122 0.25 20.12 16.16
N TYR A 123 1.33 20.23 15.39
CA TYR A 123 2.69 20.25 15.90
C TYR A 123 3.25 21.67 15.94
N GLU A 124 4.07 21.96 16.95
CA GLU A 124 4.84 23.20 17.02
C GLU A 124 5.80 23.30 15.83
N LYS A 125 6.06 24.54 15.36
CA LYS A 125 6.91 24.79 14.18
C LYS A 125 8.28 24.09 14.25
N GLN A 126 8.86 24.00 15.45
CA GLN A 126 10.15 23.35 15.66
C GLN A 126 10.06 21.83 15.45
N LYS A 127 8.90 21.21 15.70
CA LYS A 127 8.65 19.79 15.50
C LYS A 127 8.21 19.47 14.07
N GLN A 128 7.63 20.43 13.36
CA GLN A 128 7.17 20.22 11.98
C GLN A 128 8.31 19.82 11.05
N ILE A 129 9.52 20.37 11.24
CA ILE A 129 10.69 20.07 10.41
C ILE A 129 11.20 18.63 10.58
N LEU A 130 10.91 17.99 11.70
CA LEU A 130 11.35 16.62 11.97
C LEU A 130 10.62 15.58 11.08
N PHE A 131 9.42 15.89 10.58
CA PHE A 131 8.69 14.97 9.69
C PHE A 131 9.35 14.80 8.32
N PRO A 132 9.73 15.87 7.58
CA PRO A 132 10.53 15.71 6.37
C PRO A 132 11.93 15.12 6.64
N GLU A 133 12.54 15.33 7.81
CA GLU A 133 13.80 14.66 8.17
C GLU A 133 13.59 13.14 8.31
N LEU A 134 12.51 12.69 8.99
CA LEU A 134 12.15 11.28 9.05
C LEU A 134 11.97 10.68 7.65
N PHE A 135 11.25 11.39 6.79
CA PHE A 135 11.05 10.96 5.42
C PHE A 135 12.37 10.83 4.66
N ALA A 136 13.27 11.80 4.81
CA ALA A 136 14.59 11.77 4.19
C ALA A 136 15.44 10.58 4.68
N HIS A 137 15.46 10.30 5.99
CA HIS A 137 16.19 9.14 6.53
C HIS A 137 15.64 7.82 5.98
N MET A 138 14.32 7.69 5.84
CA MET A 138 13.69 6.52 5.22
C MET A 138 14.11 6.37 3.75
N VAL A 139 14.06 7.45 2.97
CA VAL A 139 14.48 7.42 1.55
C VAL A 139 15.94 7.04 1.43
N MET A 140 16.81 7.64 2.21
CA MET A 140 18.25 7.33 2.19
C MET A 140 18.55 5.89 2.61
N ALA A 141 17.84 5.35 3.59
CA ALA A 141 17.96 3.95 3.97
C ALA A 141 17.54 2.99 2.83
N LEU A 142 16.45 3.31 2.13
CA LEU A 142 15.95 2.52 1.00
C LEU A 142 16.82 2.70 -0.27
N GLU A 143 17.51 3.83 -0.43
CA GLU A 143 18.50 4.01 -1.50
C GLU A 143 19.79 3.20 -1.24
N GLU A 144 20.20 3.09 0.03
CA GLU A 144 21.37 2.26 0.43
C GLU A 144 21.08 0.76 0.25
N ASP A 145 19.92 0.33 0.74
CA ASP A 145 19.45 -1.06 0.62
C ASP A 145 17.94 -1.06 0.29
N PRO A 146 17.57 -1.23 -0.99
CA PRO A 146 16.16 -1.30 -1.38
C PRO A 146 15.51 -2.64 -1.03
N GLU A 147 16.29 -3.67 -0.68
CA GLU A 147 15.80 -5.02 -0.41
C GLU A 147 15.50 -5.23 1.07
N GLN A 148 14.68 -4.37 1.64
CA GLN A 148 14.29 -4.41 3.03
C GLN A 148 12.85 -3.96 3.27
N ASP A 149 12.25 -4.38 4.37
CA ASP A 149 11.02 -3.82 4.93
C ASP A 149 11.39 -2.76 6.00
N PHE A 150 11.75 -1.56 5.55
CA PHE A 150 12.20 -0.49 6.44
C PHE A 150 11.11 -0.07 7.43
N LEU A 151 9.89 0.21 6.94
CA LEU A 151 8.81 0.69 7.80
C LEU A 151 8.31 -0.39 8.76
N GLY A 152 8.21 -1.64 8.30
CA GLY A 152 7.84 -2.75 9.20
C GLY A 152 8.88 -2.96 10.30
N LYS A 153 10.17 -2.85 9.98
CA LYS A 153 11.25 -2.92 10.96
C LYS A 153 11.17 -1.77 11.97
N MET A 154 11.04 -0.53 11.51
CA MET A 154 10.95 0.64 12.39
C MET A 154 9.71 0.56 13.30
N TYR A 155 8.60 0.09 12.77
CA TYR A 155 7.37 -0.17 13.52
C TYR A 155 7.61 -1.14 14.70
N MET A 156 8.32 -2.23 14.43
CA MET A 156 8.65 -3.23 15.46
C MET A 156 9.67 -2.71 16.47
N ASP A 157 10.72 -2.00 16.00
CA ASP A 157 11.77 -1.43 16.85
C ASP A 157 11.25 -0.33 17.81
N LEU A 158 10.21 0.39 17.39
CA LEU A 158 9.51 1.38 18.20
C LEU A 158 8.43 0.80 19.11
N ASN A 159 8.19 -0.52 19.08
CA ASN A 159 7.14 -1.22 19.83
C ASN A 159 5.76 -0.59 19.61
N LEU A 160 5.42 -0.27 18.37
CA LEU A 160 4.17 0.42 18.01
C LEU A 160 2.96 -0.52 17.92
N SER A 161 3.14 -1.82 18.15
CA SER A 161 2.05 -2.79 18.16
C SER A 161 1.03 -2.38 19.20
N TYR A 162 -0.15 -2.01 18.73
CA TYR A 162 -1.29 -1.71 19.60
C TYR A 162 -1.73 -3.03 20.25
N ASP A 163 -1.91 -3.05 21.58
CA ASP A 163 -2.25 -4.25 22.35
C ASP A 163 -3.49 -4.99 21.82
N GLU A 164 -4.39 -4.28 21.14
CA GLU A 164 -5.61 -4.83 20.57
C GLU A 164 -5.41 -5.52 19.21
N LEU A 165 -4.45 -5.09 18.38
CA LEU A 165 -4.25 -5.62 17.04
C LEU A 165 -3.17 -6.71 16.98
N LYS A 166 -2.26 -6.77 17.96
CA LYS A 166 -1.16 -7.77 18.06
C LYS A 166 -0.48 -8.06 16.71
N GLN A 167 -0.32 -7.02 15.89
CA GLN A 167 0.29 -7.16 14.57
C GLN A 167 1.77 -7.52 14.72
N VAL A 168 2.15 -8.63 14.12
CA VAL A 168 3.53 -9.09 14.01
C VAL A 168 3.85 -9.22 12.54
N PHE A 169 4.81 -8.44 12.06
CA PHE A 169 5.26 -8.54 10.69
C PHE A 169 6.19 -9.73 10.49
N THR A 170 6.07 -10.38 9.35
CA THR A 170 6.95 -11.48 8.97
C THR A 170 8.37 -10.93 8.77
N PRO A 171 9.40 -11.52 9.40
CA PRO A 171 10.77 -11.08 9.18
C PRO A 171 11.16 -11.12 7.71
N TYR A 172 11.80 -10.07 7.21
CA TYR A 172 12.05 -9.88 5.78
C TYR A 172 12.81 -11.04 5.11
N HIS A 173 13.79 -11.63 5.81
CA HIS A 173 14.53 -12.79 5.29
C HIS A 173 13.65 -14.04 5.07
N VAL A 174 12.56 -14.17 5.82
CA VAL A 174 11.56 -15.23 5.60
C VAL A 174 10.75 -14.92 4.33
N CYS A 175 10.39 -13.65 4.14
CA CYS A 175 9.71 -13.21 2.92
C CYS A 175 10.58 -13.43 1.68
N GLN A 176 11.91 -13.17 1.76
CA GLN A 176 12.85 -13.47 0.69
C GLN A 176 12.87 -14.96 0.34
N LEU A 177 12.98 -15.82 1.34
CA LEU A 177 12.94 -17.28 1.10
C LEU A 177 11.62 -17.71 0.45
N MET A 178 10.49 -17.16 0.91
CA MET A 178 9.17 -17.46 0.32
C MET A 178 9.09 -16.98 -1.14
N ALA A 179 9.62 -15.82 -1.45
CA ALA A 179 9.67 -15.28 -2.80
C ALA A 179 10.55 -16.12 -3.72
N ASP A 180 11.73 -16.52 -3.26
CA ASP A 180 12.67 -17.34 -4.04
C ASP A 180 12.09 -18.72 -4.41
N VAL A 181 11.33 -19.31 -3.49
CA VAL A 181 10.66 -20.61 -3.72
C VAL A 181 9.38 -20.42 -4.54
N GLY A 182 8.61 -19.35 -4.27
CA GLY A 182 7.28 -19.14 -4.85
C GLY A 182 7.29 -18.57 -6.26
N ILE A 183 8.27 -17.72 -6.59
CA ILE A 183 8.40 -17.13 -7.91
C ILE A 183 9.13 -18.08 -8.85
N GLY A 184 8.34 -18.83 -9.63
CA GLY A 184 8.84 -19.81 -10.59
C GLY A 184 9.55 -19.19 -11.82
N ASP A 185 9.31 -19.76 -12.99
CA ASP A 185 9.82 -19.24 -14.27
C ASP A 185 8.96 -18.09 -14.78
N ILE A 186 9.23 -16.89 -14.25
CA ILE A 186 8.49 -15.68 -14.64
C ILE A 186 8.92 -15.12 -15.99
N VAL A 187 10.13 -15.46 -16.48
CA VAL A 187 10.61 -14.98 -17.77
C VAL A 187 9.75 -15.57 -18.88
N SER A 188 9.58 -16.88 -18.88
CA SER A 188 8.68 -17.55 -19.84
C SER A 188 7.23 -17.05 -19.74
N GLN A 189 6.73 -16.80 -18.53
CA GLN A 189 5.38 -16.25 -18.34
C GLN A 189 5.25 -14.84 -18.94
N VAL A 190 6.24 -13.97 -18.75
CA VAL A 190 6.26 -12.63 -19.34
C VAL A 190 6.37 -12.69 -20.87
N GLU A 191 7.17 -13.61 -21.41
CA GLU A 191 7.28 -13.81 -22.86
C GLU A 191 5.95 -14.27 -23.49
N GLU A 192 5.19 -15.11 -22.78
CA GLU A 192 3.90 -15.62 -23.26
C GLU A 192 2.74 -14.64 -23.06
N GLN A 193 2.67 -13.96 -21.90
CA GLN A 193 1.50 -13.18 -21.46
C GLN A 193 1.74 -11.67 -21.47
N GLY A 194 3.00 -11.23 -21.57
CA GLY A 194 3.40 -9.83 -21.48
C GLY A 194 3.59 -9.29 -20.06
N TYR A 195 2.98 -9.91 -19.07
CA TYR A 195 3.06 -9.49 -17.67
C TYR A 195 2.76 -10.64 -16.70
N ILE A 196 3.12 -10.44 -15.43
CA ILE A 196 2.72 -11.31 -14.32
C ILE A 196 2.02 -10.49 -13.22
N THR A 197 1.20 -11.17 -12.43
CA THR A 197 0.53 -10.56 -11.27
C THR A 197 1.07 -11.15 -9.97
N ILE A 198 1.33 -10.27 -9.01
CA ILE A 198 1.70 -10.64 -7.65
C ILE A 198 0.61 -10.08 -6.72
N ASN A 199 -0.03 -10.94 -5.92
CA ASN A 199 -1.09 -10.53 -5.03
C ASN A 199 -0.83 -11.01 -3.60
N ASP A 200 -0.95 -10.12 -2.63
CA ASP A 200 -0.94 -10.43 -1.21
C ASP A 200 -2.22 -9.89 -0.55
N PRO A 201 -3.18 -10.76 -0.16
CA PRO A 201 -4.44 -10.36 0.44
C PRO A 201 -4.33 -9.89 1.90
N CYS A 202 -3.16 -10.01 2.52
CA CYS A 202 -2.88 -9.61 3.91
C CYS A 202 -1.47 -9.00 3.98
N CYS A 203 -1.20 -8.00 3.13
CA CYS A 203 0.14 -7.55 2.82
C CYS A 203 0.91 -6.91 3.99
N GLY A 204 0.22 -6.52 5.06
CA GLY A 204 0.88 -5.81 6.15
C GLY A 204 1.59 -4.54 5.65
N ALA A 205 2.80 -4.32 6.13
CA ALA A 205 3.67 -3.23 5.65
C ALA A 205 4.26 -3.48 4.24
N GLY A 206 4.02 -4.65 3.65
CA GLY A 206 4.45 -4.98 2.29
C GLY A 206 5.68 -5.88 2.19
N ALA A 207 6.19 -6.43 3.28
CA ALA A 207 7.43 -7.22 3.30
C ALA A 207 7.46 -8.35 2.25
N ASN A 208 6.36 -9.13 2.13
CA ASN A 208 6.25 -10.19 1.13
C ASN A 208 6.25 -9.64 -0.30
N LEU A 209 5.53 -8.54 -0.53
CA LEU A 209 5.47 -7.90 -1.85
C LEU A 209 6.83 -7.33 -2.25
N ILE A 210 7.54 -6.66 -1.33
CA ILE A 210 8.88 -6.14 -1.55
C ILE A 210 9.83 -7.28 -1.94
N ALA A 211 9.87 -8.37 -1.18
CA ALA A 211 10.70 -9.52 -1.47
C ALA A 211 10.36 -10.15 -2.83
N ALA A 212 9.06 -10.33 -3.13
CA ALA A 212 8.60 -10.88 -4.40
C ALA A 212 8.98 -10.00 -5.59
N ILE A 213 8.86 -8.66 -5.46
CA ILE A 213 9.25 -7.71 -6.48
C ILE A 213 10.75 -7.79 -6.75
N HIS A 214 11.60 -7.84 -5.72
CA HIS A 214 13.05 -7.94 -5.91
C HIS A 214 13.47 -9.25 -6.52
N THR A 215 12.89 -10.38 -6.08
CA THR A 215 13.15 -11.69 -6.74
C THR A 215 12.72 -11.67 -8.21
N ALA A 216 11.56 -11.11 -8.52
CA ALA A 216 11.08 -10.94 -9.88
C ALA A 216 11.98 -10.02 -10.70
N ARG A 217 12.34 -8.88 -10.14
CA ARG A 217 13.26 -7.91 -10.74
C ARG A 217 14.58 -8.56 -11.15
N HIS A 218 15.23 -9.27 -10.24
CA HIS A 218 16.51 -9.94 -10.53
C HIS A 218 16.41 -10.93 -11.69
N LYS A 219 15.31 -11.71 -11.76
CA LYS A 219 15.09 -12.66 -12.86
C LYS A 219 14.84 -11.96 -14.18
N LEU A 220 13.99 -10.93 -14.20
CA LEU A 220 13.63 -10.17 -15.40
C LEU A 220 14.80 -9.33 -15.93
N GLU A 221 15.49 -8.60 -15.06
CA GLU A 221 16.68 -7.81 -15.44
C GLU A 221 17.80 -8.70 -16.02
N LYS A 222 18.00 -9.90 -15.47
CA LYS A 222 18.93 -10.88 -15.99
C LYS A 222 18.56 -11.34 -17.40
N ALA A 223 17.27 -11.37 -17.73
CA ALA A 223 16.76 -11.65 -19.07
C ALA A 223 16.70 -10.40 -19.97
N GLY A 224 17.15 -9.23 -19.50
CA GLY A 224 17.13 -7.98 -20.26
C GLY A 224 15.77 -7.29 -20.30
N LEU A 225 14.85 -7.67 -19.41
CA LEU A 225 13.50 -7.12 -19.32
C LEU A 225 13.40 -6.11 -18.18
N ASN A 226 12.73 -4.97 -18.44
CA ASN A 226 12.44 -4.01 -17.38
C ASN A 226 11.23 -4.50 -16.55
N TYR A 227 11.45 -4.90 -15.31
CA TYR A 227 10.42 -5.43 -14.42
C TYR A 227 9.21 -4.50 -14.25
N GLN A 228 9.40 -3.18 -14.27
CA GLN A 228 8.32 -2.20 -14.10
C GLN A 228 7.26 -2.28 -15.20
N ASN A 229 7.61 -2.78 -16.39
CA ASN A 229 6.69 -2.95 -17.49
C ASN A 229 5.93 -4.28 -17.46
N HIS A 230 6.32 -5.19 -16.57
CA HIS A 230 5.86 -6.58 -16.59
C HIS A 230 5.26 -7.06 -15.27
N LEU A 231 5.34 -6.25 -14.19
CA LEU A 231 4.79 -6.61 -12.89
C LEU A 231 3.51 -5.82 -12.60
N LEU A 232 2.42 -6.52 -12.30
CA LEU A 232 1.22 -5.97 -11.70
C LEU A 232 1.15 -6.45 -10.26
N VAL A 233 1.27 -5.53 -9.30
CA VAL A 233 1.31 -5.85 -7.88
C VAL A 233 0.04 -5.37 -7.21
N THR A 234 -0.59 -6.24 -6.41
CA THR A 234 -1.78 -5.89 -5.62
C THR A 234 -1.59 -6.33 -4.18
N GLY A 235 -1.99 -5.48 -3.25
CA GLY A 235 -1.96 -5.77 -1.82
C GLY A 235 -3.28 -5.38 -1.16
N GLN A 236 -3.68 -6.13 -0.14
CA GLN A 236 -4.84 -5.80 0.69
C GLN A 236 -4.41 -5.81 2.15
N GLU A 237 -4.82 -4.80 2.89
CA GLU A 237 -4.61 -4.69 4.34
C GLU A 237 -5.82 -4.02 4.97
N ILE A 238 -6.23 -4.49 6.14
CA ILE A 238 -7.44 -4.01 6.83
C ILE A 238 -7.17 -2.75 7.64
N GLU A 239 -5.95 -2.59 8.13
CA GLU A 239 -5.52 -1.45 8.94
C GLU A 239 -4.94 -0.36 8.02
N GLU A 240 -5.56 0.84 8.04
CA GLU A 240 -5.23 1.93 7.13
C GLU A 240 -3.75 2.34 7.20
N VAL A 241 -3.21 2.52 8.41
CA VAL A 241 -1.83 3.01 8.58
C VAL A 241 -0.82 1.99 8.05
N VAL A 242 -1.08 0.70 8.30
CA VAL A 242 -0.23 -0.38 7.81
C VAL A 242 -0.34 -0.52 6.29
N ALA A 243 -1.53 -0.36 5.74
CA ALA A 243 -1.76 -0.28 4.31
C ALA A 243 -0.95 0.85 3.66
N LEU A 244 -0.94 2.04 4.29
CA LEU A 244 -0.16 3.18 3.83
C LEU A 244 1.35 2.95 3.96
N MET A 245 1.83 2.16 4.94
CA MET A 245 3.24 1.77 5.00
C MET A 245 3.64 0.96 3.76
N CYS A 246 2.82 -0.02 3.37
CA CYS A 246 3.00 -0.76 2.12
C CYS A 246 3.03 0.17 0.91
N TYR A 247 2.06 1.10 0.83
CA TYR A 247 1.99 2.11 -0.24
C TYR A 247 3.28 2.92 -0.36
N ILE A 248 3.76 3.48 0.72
CA ILE A 248 4.96 4.32 0.74
C ILE A 248 6.16 3.53 0.23
N GLN A 249 6.38 2.33 0.76
CA GLN A 249 7.54 1.51 0.41
C GLN A 249 7.52 1.10 -1.07
N LEU A 250 6.38 0.60 -1.57
CA LEU A 250 6.26 0.20 -2.97
C LEU A 250 6.37 1.41 -3.93
N SER A 251 5.85 2.57 -3.55
CA SER A 251 6.00 3.80 -4.35
C SER A 251 7.45 4.23 -4.46
N LEU A 252 8.22 4.17 -3.35
CA LEU A 252 9.65 4.51 -3.33
C LEU A 252 10.50 3.49 -4.09
N LEU A 253 10.05 2.24 -4.20
CA LEU A 253 10.68 1.21 -5.06
C LEU A 253 10.39 1.40 -6.55
N GLY A 254 9.66 2.45 -6.93
CA GLY A 254 9.33 2.74 -8.31
C GLY A 254 8.29 1.81 -8.91
N MET A 255 7.44 1.20 -8.08
CA MET A 255 6.29 0.42 -8.53
C MET A 255 5.08 1.31 -8.82
N ALA A 256 5.31 2.58 -9.07
CA ALA A 256 4.31 3.52 -9.50
C ALA A 256 3.95 3.26 -10.96
N GLY A 257 2.76 2.81 -11.25
CA GLY A 257 2.28 2.77 -12.62
C GLY A 257 1.29 1.67 -12.97
N TYR A 258 1.27 0.54 -12.29
CA TYR A 258 0.24 -0.47 -12.53
C TYR A 258 -0.28 -1.03 -11.21
N GLY A 259 -1.39 -0.44 -10.79
CA GLY A 259 -2.45 -1.09 -10.07
C GLY A 259 -2.07 -1.94 -8.85
N TRP A 260 -1.63 -1.34 -7.77
CA TRP A 260 -1.80 -1.99 -6.52
C TRP A 260 -2.92 -1.31 -5.73
N VAL A 261 -3.77 -2.11 -5.13
CA VAL A 261 -4.88 -1.64 -4.32
C VAL A 261 -4.55 -1.98 -2.88
N CYS A 262 -4.29 -0.96 -2.08
CA CYS A 262 -4.26 -1.11 -0.65
C CYS A 262 -5.64 -0.74 -0.10
N GLN A 263 -6.42 -1.71 0.32
CA GLN A 263 -7.78 -1.53 0.78
C GLN A 263 -7.80 -1.55 2.32
N GLY A 264 -7.76 -0.38 2.92
CA GLY A 264 -8.14 -0.20 4.32
C GLY A 264 -9.66 -0.23 4.50
N ARG A 265 -10.13 -0.36 5.72
CA ARG A 265 -11.54 -0.53 6.08
C ARG A 265 -12.48 0.58 5.58
N GLN A 266 -12.00 1.76 5.19
CA GLN A 266 -12.81 2.93 4.84
C GLN A 266 -12.32 3.75 3.63
N HIS A 267 -11.13 3.50 3.08
CA HIS A 267 -10.60 4.29 1.97
C HIS A 267 -9.98 3.38 0.92
N HIS A 268 -10.45 3.51 -0.30
CA HIS A 268 -9.82 2.89 -1.47
C HIS A 268 -8.70 3.82 -1.95
N TYR A 269 -7.46 3.45 -1.71
CA TYR A 269 -6.33 4.04 -2.42
C TYR A 269 -6.13 3.22 -3.68
N ARG A 270 -6.54 3.78 -4.78
CA ARG A 270 -6.48 3.15 -6.09
C ARG A 270 -5.44 3.89 -6.92
N ALA A 271 -4.39 3.20 -7.35
CA ALA A 271 -3.44 3.69 -8.33
C ALA A 271 -3.74 3.03 -9.68
N ASP A 272 -4.94 3.25 -10.22
CA ASP A 272 -5.40 2.58 -11.44
C ASP A 272 -5.79 3.54 -12.57
N GLU A 273 -5.25 4.76 -12.60
CA GLU A 273 -5.27 5.53 -13.84
C GLU A 273 -3.84 5.62 -14.40
N PRO A 274 -3.64 5.15 -15.65
CA PRO A 274 -2.37 5.34 -16.33
C PRO A 274 -2.16 6.84 -16.58
N PHE A 275 -0.94 7.29 -16.37
CA PHE A 275 -0.47 8.62 -16.77
C PHE A 275 -0.61 8.81 -18.27
#